data_c773081570e4c9ebd42f5bd30b9cec53
#
_entry.id   c773081570e4c9ebd42f5bd30b9cec53
#
_cell.length_a   1.000
_cell.length_b   1.000
_cell.length_c   1.000
_cell.angle_alpha   90.00
_cell.angle_beta   90.00
_cell.angle_gamma   90.00
#
_symmetry.space_group_name_H-M   'P 1'
#
loop_
_entity.id
_entity.type
_entity.pdbx_description
1 polymer ?
#
loop_
_entity_poly.entity_id
_entity_poly.type
_entity_poly.pdbx_seq_one_letter_code
_entity_poly.pdbx_strand_id
1 'polypeptide(L)'
;MIFITGCTGLLGSHLVAEIVKGQKSKVKSQIKLLCRKNSDLSLLKKVLSRYGFDEIPNNIEFVYGDILDYDVLEETMRDVDEVYHCAAVVSFDASDKNSLMRVNVEGTKNMVNAALQCGVKKFCHVSSIAALGRALEGETIDEESPWTHSKNNSVYSNSKHEGEMEVWRGIAEGLNATIVNPSLILGAGKWDSSSCELFNTIAKGFPFYTTGINGFVDVKDVARAMIMLMENNKFGQRYCLNGALISYQDLFKLMADNFKVKAPYIKVGKFLSEIAWRVFWLIGKIKGKKPLITKETARTATRKYSYSSAKIIKELNFTFTPIEESVREICENFKLD
;
A
#
# COMPACT_ATOMS: atom_id res chain seq x y z
N MET A 1 -21.27 0.33 11.78
CA MET A 1 -21.08 -0.01 10.35
C MET A 1 -19.67 0.38 9.92
N ILE A 2 -19.02 -0.41 9.07
CA ILE A 2 -17.65 -0.18 8.57
C ILE A 2 -17.71 0.20 7.09
N PHE A 3 -16.97 1.20 6.66
CA PHE A 3 -16.85 1.61 5.26
C PHE A 3 -15.39 1.51 4.80
N ILE A 4 -15.16 0.84 3.67
CA ILE A 4 -13.81 0.57 3.13
C ILE A 4 -13.73 1.04 1.69
N THR A 5 -12.72 1.85 1.38
CA THR A 5 -12.37 2.22 0.00
C THR A 5 -11.14 1.44 -0.47
N GLY A 6 -11.00 1.25 -1.78
CA GLY A 6 -9.86 0.53 -2.35
C GLY A 6 -9.88 -0.98 -2.15
N CYS A 7 -11.05 -1.57 -1.89
CA CYS A 7 -11.27 -3.01 -1.65
C CYS A 7 -10.84 -3.92 -2.83
N THR A 8 -10.67 -3.38 -4.03
CA THR A 8 -10.20 -4.11 -5.23
C THR A 8 -8.69 -4.10 -5.39
N GLY A 9 -7.97 -3.38 -4.52
CA GLY A 9 -6.50 -3.33 -4.49
C GLY A 9 -5.90 -4.39 -3.56
N LEU A 10 -4.57 -4.54 -3.60
CA LEU A 10 -3.83 -5.52 -2.79
C LEU A 10 -4.16 -5.38 -1.29
N LEU A 11 -3.93 -4.20 -0.69
CA LEU A 11 -4.15 -4.01 0.74
C LEU A 11 -5.64 -4.06 1.10
N GLY A 12 -6.50 -3.37 0.34
CA GLY A 12 -7.92 -3.30 0.67
C GLY A 12 -8.61 -4.66 0.63
N SER A 13 -8.24 -5.55 -0.31
CA SER A 13 -8.80 -6.91 -0.36
C SER A 13 -8.39 -7.76 0.83
N HIS A 14 -7.12 -7.69 1.27
CA HIS A 14 -6.65 -8.38 2.48
C HIS A 14 -7.25 -7.79 3.75
N LEU A 15 -7.42 -6.46 3.83
CA LEU A 15 -8.09 -5.81 4.96
C LEU A 15 -9.54 -6.29 5.12
N VAL A 16 -10.30 -6.34 4.02
CA VAL A 16 -11.67 -6.90 4.03
C VAL A 16 -11.65 -8.32 4.58
N ALA A 17 -10.75 -9.17 4.09
CA ALA A 17 -10.64 -10.56 4.52
C ALA A 17 -10.26 -10.70 6.00
N GLU A 18 -9.33 -9.88 6.52
CA GLU A 18 -8.95 -9.88 7.95
C GLU A 18 -10.11 -9.40 8.83
N ILE A 19 -10.83 -8.35 8.45
CA ILE A 19 -12.02 -7.86 9.19
C ILE A 19 -13.09 -8.96 9.25
N VAL A 20 -13.43 -9.57 8.11
CA VAL A 20 -14.44 -10.62 8.04
C VAL A 20 -14.03 -11.85 8.86
N LYS A 21 -12.76 -12.24 8.80
CA LYS A 21 -12.21 -13.35 9.61
C LYS A 21 -12.31 -13.05 11.11
N GLY A 22 -11.99 -11.83 11.53
CA GLY A 22 -12.09 -11.38 12.93
C GLY A 22 -13.53 -11.38 13.46
N GLN A 23 -14.53 -11.22 12.59
CA GLN A 23 -15.96 -11.22 12.94
C GLN A 23 -16.57 -12.61 13.07
N LYS A 24 -15.87 -13.70 12.73
CA LYS A 24 -16.41 -15.08 12.86
C LYS A 24 -16.86 -15.42 14.30
N SER A 25 -16.32 -14.73 15.29
CA SER A 25 -16.58 -14.97 16.73
C SER A 25 -17.37 -13.85 17.42
N LYS A 26 -17.75 -12.77 16.72
CA LYS A 26 -18.40 -11.57 17.28
C LYS A 26 -19.68 -11.22 16.49
N VAL A 27 -20.47 -10.28 16.99
CA VAL A 27 -21.58 -9.67 16.23
C VAL A 27 -21.04 -9.11 14.91
N LYS A 28 -21.59 -9.57 13.78
CA LYS A 28 -21.13 -9.19 12.46
C LYS A 28 -21.50 -7.73 12.18
N SER A 29 -20.53 -6.84 12.14
CA SER A 29 -20.74 -5.50 11.62
C SER A 29 -21.03 -5.55 10.12
N GLN A 30 -21.96 -4.72 9.66
CA GLN A 30 -22.16 -4.51 8.23
C GLN A 30 -20.95 -3.77 7.65
N ILE A 31 -20.56 -4.15 6.44
CA ILE A 31 -19.39 -3.61 5.74
C ILE A 31 -19.83 -3.06 4.40
N LYS A 32 -19.67 -1.77 4.17
CA LYS A 32 -19.84 -1.12 2.87
C LYS A 32 -18.50 -1.04 2.14
N LEU A 33 -18.46 -1.51 0.90
CA LEU A 33 -17.27 -1.48 0.05
C LEU A 33 -17.50 -0.52 -1.11
N LEU A 34 -16.76 0.61 -1.15
CA LEU A 34 -16.82 1.51 -2.29
C LEU A 34 -16.01 0.94 -3.46
N CYS A 35 -16.67 0.78 -4.59
CA CYS A 35 -16.04 0.40 -5.85
C CYS A 35 -16.69 1.13 -7.04
N ARG A 36 -15.93 1.32 -8.11
CA ARG A 36 -16.48 1.87 -9.36
C ARG A 36 -17.30 0.79 -10.08
N LYS A 37 -18.34 1.19 -10.82
CA LYS A 37 -19.26 0.24 -11.52
C LYS A 37 -18.54 -0.84 -12.34
N ASN A 38 -17.40 -0.50 -12.94
CA ASN A 38 -16.62 -1.42 -13.77
C ASN A 38 -15.40 -2.00 -13.04
N SER A 39 -15.37 -1.98 -11.71
CA SER A 39 -14.26 -2.53 -10.94
C SER A 39 -14.22 -4.05 -11.06
N ASP A 40 -13.01 -4.56 -11.31
CA ASP A 40 -12.76 -5.99 -11.29
C ASP A 40 -12.64 -6.49 -9.83
N LEU A 41 -13.59 -7.31 -9.41
CA LEU A 41 -13.66 -7.90 -8.07
C LEU A 41 -12.92 -9.23 -7.95
N SER A 42 -12.25 -9.70 -8.99
CA SER A 42 -11.59 -11.02 -9.03
C SER A 42 -10.56 -11.17 -7.92
N LEU A 43 -9.73 -10.15 -7.66
CA LEU A 43 -8.75 -10.17 -6.58
C LEU A 43 -9.41 -10.28 -5.21
N LEU A 44 -10.46 -9.49 -4.93
CA LEU A 44 -11.18 -9.56 -3.66
C LEU A 44 -11.74 -10.97 -3.42
N LYS A 45 -12.42 -11.56 -4.42
CA LYS A 45 -12.95 -12.91 -4.33
C LYS A 45 -11.85 -13.94 -4.07
N LYS A 46 -10.73 -13.83 -4.79
CA LYS A 46 -9.58 -14.72 -4.64
C LYS A 46 -8.94 -14.62 -3.26
N VAL A 47 -8.77 -13.40 -2.74
CA VAL A 47 -8.26 -13.20 -1.38
C VAL A 47 -9.23 -13.77 -0.35
N LEU A 48 -10.54 -13.50 -0.46
CA LEU A 48 -11.55 -14.08 0.44
C LEU A 48 -11.49 -15.61 0.43
N SER A 49 -11.39 -16.25 -0.74
CA SER A 49 -11.25 -17.71 -0.86
C SER A 49 -10.02 -18.24 -0.12
N ARG A 50 -8.86 -17.55 -0.23
CA ARG A 50 -7.63 -17.91 0.53
C ARG A 50 -7.81 -17.83 2.06
N TYR A 51 -8.76 -16.99 2.52
CA TYR A 51 -9.14 -16.88 3.94
C TYR A 51 -10.26 -17.86 4.35
N GLY A 52 -10.67 -18.75 3.43
CA GLY A 52 -11.71 -19.77 3.66
C GLY A 52 -13.13 -19.25 3.54
N PHE A 53 -13.35 -18.28 2.66
CA PHE A 53 -14.67 -17.79 2.27
C PHE A 53 -14.91 -18.06 0.78
N ASP A 54 -15.65 -19.10 0.44
CA ASP A 54 -15.92 -19.47 -0.95
C ASP A 54 -16.84 -18.45 -1.67
N GLU A 55 -17.66 -17.74 -0.90
CA GLU A 55 -18.55 -16.69 -1.39
C GLU A 55 -18.29 -15.38 -0.63
N ILE A 56 -18.74 -14.27 -1.23
CA ILE A 56 -18.69 -12.96 -0.57
C ILE A 56 -19.67 -13.01 0.61
N PRO A 57 -19.21 -12.71 1.85
CA PRO A 57 -20.08 -12.75 3.03
C PRO A 57 -21.30 -11.83 2.92
N ASN A 58 -22.46 -12.29 3.40
CA ASN A 58 -23.75 -11.58 3.30
C ASN A 58 -23.82 -10.24 4.05
N ASN A 59 -22.86 -9.98 4.94
CA ASN A 59 -22.72 -8.69 5.64
C ASN A 59 -21.88 -7.68 4.87
N ILE A 60 -21.54 -7.95 3.61
CA ILE A 60 -20.84 -7.05 2.70
C ILE A 60 -21.83 -6.48 1.68
N GLU A 61 -21.91 -5.15 1.64
CA GLU A 61 -22.65 -4.37 0.65
C GLU A 61 -21.67 -3.64 -0.28
N PHE A 62 -21.93 -3.69 -1.59
CA PHE A 62 -21.16 -2.91 -2.58
C PHE A 62 -21.87 -1.59 -2.85
N VAL A 63 -21.17 -0.49 -2.58
CA VAL A 63 -21.57 0.86 -2.97
C VAL A 63 -20.83 1.25 -4.24
N TYR A 64 -21.56 1.65 -5.26
CA TYR A 64 -20.94 2.04 -6.54
C TYR A 64 -20.78 3.55 -6.62
N GLY A 65 -19.53 4.01 -6.65
CA GLY A 65 -19.16 5.42 -6.71
C GLY A 65 -17.65 5.62 -6.87
N ASP A 66 -17.24 6.88 -6.87
CA ASP A 66 -15.82 7.29 -6.88
C ASP A 66 -15.54 8.16 -5.66
N ILE A 67 -14.31 8.10 -5.11
CA ILE A 67 -13.90 8.98 -4.01
C ILE A 67 -13.84 10.46 -4.42
N LEU A 68 -13.93 10.75 -5.70
CA LEU A 68 -14.04 12.10 -6.23
C LEU A 68 -15.49 12.62 -6.25
N ASP A 69 -16.47 11.76 -6.00
CA ASP A 69 -17.88 12.09 -5.93
C ASP A 69 -18.28 12.29 -4.45
N TYR A 70 -18.29 13.56 -4.03
CA TYR A 70 -18.57 13.91 -2.63
C TYR A 70 -19.99 13.52 -2.20
N ASP A 71 -20.99 13.69 -3.05
CA ASP A 71 -22.39 13.42 -2.71
C ASP A 71 -22.59 11.92 -2.41
N VAL A 72 -21.97 11.04 -3.20
CA VAL A 72 -21.97 9.59 -2.97
C VAL A 72 -21.29 9.24 -1.64
N LEU A 73 -20.16 9.91 -1.32
CA LEU A 73 -19.46 9.66 -0.06
C LEU A 73 -20.28 10.10 1.14
N GLU A 74 -20.88 11.29 1.08
CA GLU A 74 -21.74 11.82 2.16
C GLU A 74 -22.95 10.90 2.38
N GLU A 75 -23.67 10.52 1.32
CA GLU A 75 -24.82 9.62 1.43
C GLU A 75 -24.39 8.25 2.04
N THR A 76 -23.27 7.71 1.59
CA THR A 76 -22.78 6.40 2.06
C THR A 76 -22.37 6.42 3.52
N MET A 77 -21.80 7.54 4.02
CA MET A 77 -21.26 7.63 5.37
C MET A 77 -22.24 8.02 6.46
N ARG A 78 -23.52 8.33 6.14
CA ARG A 78 -24.53 8.78 7.13
C ARG A 78 -24.71 7.82 8.32
N ASP A 79 -24.52 6.54 8.12
CA ASP A 79 -24.68 5.48 9.11
C ASP A 79 -23.40 4.70 9.41
N VAL A 80 -22.24 5.27 9.01
CA VAL A 80 -20.93 4.64 9.15
C VAL A 80 -20.26 5.10 10.46
N ASP A 81 -19.77 4.13 11.23
CA ASP A 81 -19.00 4.40 12.46
C ASP A 81 -17.50 4.43 12.19
N GLU A 82 -17.01 3.56 11.30
CA GLU A 82 -15.57 3.34 11.05
C GLU A 82 -15.25 3.37 9.56
N VAL A 83 -14.23 4.13 9.19
CA VAL A 83 -13.76 4.26 7.81
C VAL A 83 -12.32 3.75 7.68
N TYR A 84 -12.07 2.90 6.69
CA TYR A 84 -10.74 2.50 6.25
C TYR A 84 -10.50 3.00 4.83
N HIS A 85 -9.66 4.03 4.70
CA HIS A 85 -9.37 4.65 3.41
C HIS A 85 -8.09 4.09 2.79
N CYS A 86 -8.25 3.04 1.94
CA CYS A 86 -7.15 2.38 1.22
C CYS A 86 -7.08 2.78 -0.26
N ALA A 87 -8.07 3.52 -0.78
CA ALA A 87 -8.07 3.91 -2.18
C ALA A 87 -6.94 4.91 -2.47
N ALA A 88 -6.07 4.56 -3.41
CA ALA A 88 -5.00 5.42 -3.88
C ALA A 88 -4.54 4.96 -5.28
N VAL A 89 -3.95 5.89 -6.04
CA VAL A 89 -3.17 5.57 -7.23
C VAL A 89 -1.70 5.46 -6.84
N VAL A 90 -1.04 4.38 -7.27
CA VAL A 90 0.40 4.20 -7.14
C VAL A 90 1.00 4.23 -8.54
N SER A 91 1.80 5.23 -8.83
CA SER A 91 2.54 5.33 -10.09
C SER A 91 3.83 6.12 -9.91
N PHE A 92 4.87 5.65 -10.57
CA PHE A 92 6.17 6.32 -10.62
C PHE A 92 6.41 6.94 -12.02
N ASP A 93 5.38 7.00 -12.85
CA ASP A 93 5.41 7.71 -14.13
C ASP A 93 4.96 9.16 -13.94
N ALA A 94 5.79 10.10 -14.41
CA ALA A 94 5.50 11.53 -14.29
C ALA A 94 4.23 11.96 -15.09
N SER A 95 3.84 11.20 -16.11
CA SER A 95 2.62 11.45 -16.88
C SER A 95 1.33 11.26 -16.07
N ASP A 96 1.39 10.47 -14.98
CA ASP A 96 0.24 10.21 -14.11
C ASP A 96 0.01 11.30 -13.06
N LYS A 97 0.74 12.43 -13.12
CA LYS A 97 0.65 13.52 -12.13
C LYS A 97 -0.79 13.93 -11.81
N ASN A 98 -1.58 14.20 -12.83
CA ASN A 98 -2.96 14.65 -12.64
C ASN A 98 -3.82 13.57 -11.93
N SER A 99 -3.66 12.32 -12.30
CA SER A 99 -4.37 11.21 -11.67
C SER A 99 -3.94 11.03 -10.21
N LEU A 100 -2.63 11.11 -9.92
CA LEU A 100 -2.08 11.03 -8.56
C LEU A 100 -2.62 12.15 -7.67
N MET A 101 -2.62 13.40 -8.15
CA MET A 101 -3.12 14.54 -7.36
C MET A 101 -4.62 14.46 -7.14
N ARG A 102 -5.40 14.15 -8.19
CA ARG A 102 -6.85 14.02 -8.05
C ARG A 102 -7.24 12.91 -7.08
N VAL A 103 -6.71 11.70 -7.26
CA VAL A 103 -7.14 10.56 -6.45
C VAL A 103 -6.56 10.63 -5.04
N ASN A 104 -5.24 10.87 -4.91
CA ASN A 104 -4.58 10.78 -3.60
C ASN A 104 -4.78 12.03 -2.73
N VAL A 105 -5.03 13.21 -3.33
CA VAL A 105 -5.23 14.46 -2.59
C VAL A 105 -6.71 14.84 -2.54
N GLU A 106 -7.33 15.14 -3.70
CA GLU A 106 -8.73 15.56 -3.74
C GLU A 106 -9.66 14.45 -3.24
N GLY A 107 -9.42 13.19 -3.63
CA GLY A 107 -10.18 12.05 -3.14
C GLY A 107 -10.06 11.88 -1.62
N THR A 108 -8.85 12.01 -1.05
CA THR A 108 -8.65 11.95 0.41
C THR A 108 -9.32 13.14 1.11
N LYS A 109 -9.24 14.34 0.54
CA LYS A 109 -9.95 15.53 1.03
C LYS A 109 -11.46 15.29 1.11
N ASN A 110 -12.06 14.74 0.06
CA ASN A 110 -13.49 14.41 0.05
C ASN A 110 -13.84 13.40 1.12
N MET A 111 -13.03 12.35 1.28
CA MET A 111 -13.20 11.33 2.33
C MET A 111 -13.18 11.94 3.73
N VAL A 112 -12.23 12.84 4.00
CA VAL A 112 -12.13 13.55 5.29
C VAL A 112 -13.32 14.45 5.53
N ASN A 113 -13.72 15.23 4.53
CA ASN A 113 -14.87 16.15 4.65
C ASN A 113 -16.18 15.38 4.89
N ALA A 114 -16.44 14.30 4.13
CA ALA A 114 -17.62 13.48 4.32
C ALA A 114 -17.62 12.79 5.70
N ALA A 115 -16.46 12.31 6.16
CA ALA A 115 -16.33 11.69 7.49
C ALA A 115 -16.62 12.68 8.62
N LEU A 116 -16.14 13.93 8.52
CA LEU A 116 -16.44 15.00 9.48
C LEU A 116 -17.93 15.35 9.45
N GLN A 117 -18.49 15.58 8.27
CA GLN A 117 -19.89 15.96 8.09
C GLN A 117 -20.86 14.90 8.63
N CYS A 118 -20.55 13.62 8.43
CA CYS A 118 -21.40 12.51 8.88
C CYS A 118 -21.11 12.04 10.31
N GLY A 119 -20.15 12.64 11.00
CA GLY A 119 -19.82 12.27 12.38
C GLY A 119 -19.21 10.88 12.53
N VAL A 120 -18.41 10.45 11.55
CA VAL A 120 -17.67 9.18 11.60
C VAL A 120 -16.81 9.11 12.86
N LYS A 121 -16.95 8.02 13.63
CA LYS A 121 -16.31 7.89 14.93
C LYS A 121 -14.83 7.57 14.86
N LYS A 122 -14.40 6.83 13.81
CA LYS A 122 -13.03 6.37 13.65
C LYS A 122 -12.62 6.36 12.17
N PHE A 123 -11.44 6.84 11.86
CA PHE A 123 -10.93 6.92 10.50
C PHE A 123 -9.49 6.39 10.42
N CYS A 124 -9.22 5.45 9.53
CA CYS A 124 -7.87 4.95 9.27
C CYS A 124 -7.46 5.27 7.83
N HIS A 125 -6.37 6.02 7.66
CA HIS A 125 -5.83 6.37 6.34
C HIS A 125 -4.57 5.60 6.03
N VAL A 126 -4.50 5.03 4.82
CA VAL A 126 -3.29 4.42 4.29
C VAL A 126 -2.47 5.45 3.52
N SER A 127 -1.44 5.99 4.16
CA SER A 127 -0.43 6.82 3.55
C SER A 127 0.71 5.95 2.96
N SER A 128 1.96 6.34 3.13
CA SER A 128 3.16 5.61 2.68
C SER A 128 4.40 6.14 3.40
N ILE A 129 5.45 5.32 3.54
CA ILE A 129 6.79 5.83 3.90
C ILE A 129 7.26 6.94 2.95
N ALA A 130 6.74 6.99 1.73
CA ALA A 130 7.06 8.05 0.78
C ALA A 130 6.59 9.44 1.25
N ALA A 131 5.65 9.53 2.20
CA ALA A 131 5.16 10.75 2.80
C ALA A 131 5.95 11.19 4.04
N LEU A 132 6.83 10.33 4.60
CA LEU A 132 7.63 10.63 5.81
C LEU A 132 8.86 11.51 5.55
N GLY A 133 9.10 11.89 4.30
CA GLY A 133 10.28 12.65 3.93
C GLY A 133 11.45 11.76 3.51
N ARG A 134 12.61 12.39 3.36
CA ARG A 134 13.85 11.69 2.96
C ARG A 134 14.94 12.02 3.97
N ALA A 135 15.39 11.02 4.67
CA ALA A 135 16.59 11.13 5.50
C ALA A 135 17.87 11.27 4.66
N LEU A 136 18.90 11.83 5.23
CA LEU A 136 20.25 11.77 4.70
C LEU A 136 20.75 10.31 4.71
N GLU A 137 21.81 10.03 3.93
CA GLU A 137 22.37 8.68 3.89
C GLU A 137 22.87 8.27 5.29
N GLY A 138 22.34 7.17 5.81
CA GLY A 138 22.67 6.64 7.15
C GLY A 138 21.66 7.01 8.26
N GLU A 139 20.73 7.90 8.01
CA GLU A 139 19.66 8.22 8.98
C GLU A 139 18.48 7.26 8.85
N THR A 140 17.84 6.99 9.98
CA THR A 140 16.60 6.18 10.03
C THR A 140 15.40 7.09 9.94
N ILE A 141 14.51 6.77 9.02
CA ILE A 141 13.22 7.46 8.83
C ILE A 141 12.18 6.81 9.77
N ASP A 142 11.48 7.64 10.49
CA ASP A 142 10.40 7.27 11.40
C ASP A 142 9.23 8.28 11.32
N GLU A 143 8.31 8.20 12.27
CA GLU A 143 7.14 9.06 12.35
C GLU A 143 7.46 10.53 12.61
N GLU A 144 8.61 10.84 13.23
CA GLU A 144 9.04 12.19 13.57
C GLU A 144 9.89 12.84 12.46
N SER A 145 10.24 12.07 11.44
CA SER A 145 11.07 12.55 10.33
C SER A 145 10.39 13.69 9.58
N PRO A 146 11.03 14.89 9.47
CA PRO A 146 10.41 16.05 8.86
C PRO A 146 10.31 15.90 7.34
N TRP A 147 9.18 16.30 6.80
CA TRP A 147 9.04 16.43 5.36
C TRP A 147 9.85 17.60 4.83
N THR A 148 10.65 17.36 3.81
CA THR A 148 11.41 18.41 3.13
C THR A 148 11.01 18.49 1.65
N HIS A 149 10.62 19.69 1.22
CA HIS A 149 10.40 19.96 -0.20
C HIS A 149 11.72 19.84 -0.97
N SER A 150 11.76 18.95 -1.94
CA SER A 150 12.95 18.71 -2.76
C SER A 150 12.54 18.43 -4.21
N LYS A 151 13.35 18.92 -5.15
CA LYS A 151 13.24 18.55 -6.57
C LYS A 151 13.44 17.04 -6.82
N ASN A 152 13.91 16.33 -5.81
CA ASN A 152 14.08 14.87 -5.83
C ASN A 152 12.88 14.10 -5.32
N ASN A 153 11.85 14.78 -4.77
CA ASN A 153 10.60 14.11 -4.41
C ASN A 153 9.86 13.73 -5.67
N SER A 154 9.35 12.50 -5.70
CA SER A 154 8.52 12.06 -6.81
C SER A 154 7.13 12.69 -6.76
N VAL A 155 6.45 12.64 -7.88
CA VAL A 155 5.03 13.04 -7.93
C VAL A 155 4.19 12.18 -6.99
N TYR A 156 4.48 10.88 -6.93
CA TYR A 156 3.83 9.96 -5.98
C TYR A 156 4.09 10.36 -4.52
N SER A 157 5.35 10.62 -4.16
CA SER A 157 5.74 11.07 -2.81
C SER A 157 5.00 12.35 -2.41
N ASN A 158 4.98 13.35 -3.30
CA ASN A 158 4.24 14.60 -3.07
C ASN A 158 2.73 14.34 -2.89
N SER A 159 2.12 13.51 -3.77
CA SER A 159 0.69 13.21 -3.68
C SER A 159 0.31 12.48 -2.39
N LYS A 160 1.18 11.58 -1.89
CA LYS A 160 0.94 10.88 -0.61
C LYS A 160 1.11 11.83 0.57
N HIS A 161 2.12 12.70 0.54
CA HIS A 161 2.30 13.72 1.58
C HIS A 161 1.13 14.70 1.63
N GLU A 162 0.74 15.28 0.49
CA GLU A 162 -0.37 16.23 0.43
C GLU A 162 -1.71 15.59 0.82
N GLY A 163 -1.96 14.33 0.41
CA GLY A 163 -3.13 13.57 0.89
C GLY A 163 -3.10 13.30 2.40
N GLU A 164 -1.92 12.98 2.95
CA GLU A 164 -1.76 12.83 4.42
C GLU A 164 -2.02 14.15 5.15
N MET A 165 -1.63 15.30 4.58
CA MET A 165 -1.92 16.62 5.16
C MET A 165 -3.42 16.92 5.24
N GLU A 166 -4.23 16.43 4.30
CA GLU A 166 -5.70 16.52 4.41
C GLU A 166 -6.24 15.73 5.61
N VAL A 167 -5.64 14.58 5.93
CA VAL A 167 -6.03 13.82 7.12
C VAL A 167 -5.59 14.54 8.41
N TRP A 168 -4.39 15.14 8.42
CA TRP A 168 -3.95 15.97 9.55
C TRP A 168 -4.84 17.19 9.76
N ARG A 169 -5.34 17.82 8.68
CA ARG A 169 -6.36 18.86 8.75
C ARG A 169 -7.63 18.33 9.41
N GLY A 170 -8.13 17.16 8.96
CA GLY A 170 -9.31 16.53 9.56
C GLY A 170 -9.13 16.23 11.06
N ILE A 171 -7.94 15.77 11.47
CA ILE A 171 -7.61 15.57 12.90
C ILE A 171 -7.70 16.90 13.67
N ALA A 172 -7.17 17.98 13.11
CA ALA A 172 -7.25 19.31 13.73
C ALA A 172 -8.69 19.85 13.83
N GLU A 173 -9.57 19.40 12.92
CA GLU A 173 -11.01 19.72 12.90
C GLU A 173 -11.86 18.75 13.76
N GLY A 174 -11.22 17.78 14.45
CA GLY A 174 -11.88 16.88 15.40
C GLY A 174 -12.13 15.45 14.89
N LEU A 175 -11.63 15.06 13.71
CA LEU A 175 -11.73 13.69 13.24
C LEU A 175 -10.81 12.76 14.05
N ASN A 176 -11.35 11.70 14.64
CA ASN A 176 -10.55 10.66 15.28
C ASN A 176 -9.90 9.79 14.20
N ALA A 177 -8.78 10.23 13.66
CA ALA A 177 -8.08 9.52 12.60
C ALA A 177 -6.71 9.00 13.04
N THR A 178 -6.34 7.83 12.48
CA THR A 178 -4.99 7.27 12.53
C THR A 178 -4.44 7.13 11.11
N ILE A 179 -3.15 7.29 10.97
CA ILE A 179 -2.46 7.22 9.68
C ILE A 179 -1.44 6.08 9.74
N VAL A 180 -1.42 5.24 8.72
CA VAL A 180 -0.36 4.24 8.56
C VAL A 180 0.51 4.60 7.36
N ASN A 181 1.83 4.49 7.54
CA ASN A 181 2.85 4.74 6.52
C ASN A 181 3.60 3.42 6.22
N PRO A 182 2.98 2.51 5.45
CA PRO A 182 3.63 1.25 5.13
C PRO A 182 4.83 1.46 4.19
N SER A 183 5.88 0.64 4.39
CA SER A 183 6.95 0.42 3.44
C SER A 183 6.41 -0.34 2.21
N LEU A 184 7.27 -0.91 1.36
CA LEU A 184 6.81 -1.61 0.18
C LEU A 184 6.02 -2.86 0.59
N ILE A 185 4.70 -2.84 0.34
CA ILE A 185 3.79 -3.91 0.75
C ILE A 185 3.98 -5.12 -0.16
N LEU A 186 4.29 -6.27 0.44
CA LEU A 186 4.34 -7.55 -0.23
C LEU A 186 3.07 -8.36 0.07
N GLY A 187 2.53 -9.03 -0.95
CA GLY A 187 1.33 -9.84 -0.80
C GLY A 187 0.95 -10.53 -2.09
N ALA A 188 0.11 -11.56 -2.01
CA ALA A 188 -0.42 -12.26 -3.17
C ALA A 188 -1.62 -11.48 -3.76
N GLY A 189 -1.38 -10.83 -4.89
CA GLY A 189 -2.34 -9.97 -5.58
C GLY A 189 -2.41 -10.22 -7.08
N LYS A 190 -2.60 -9.19 -7.89
CA LYS A 190 -2.51 -9.26 -9.35
C LYS A 190 -1.03 -9.29 -9.75
N TRP A 191 -0.60 -10.38 -10.39
CA TRP A 191 0.82 -10.65 -10.68
C TRP A 191 1.45 -9.74 -11.74
N ASP A 192 0.65 -8.95 -12.42
CA ASP A 192 1.06 -7.97 -13.44
C ASP A 192 1.03 -6.52 -12.91
N SER A 193 0.86 -6.34 -11.61
CA SER A 193 0.72 -5.01 -11.02
C SER A 193 1.41 -4.87 -9.66
N SER A 194 1.79 -3.64 -9.32
CA SER A 194 2.35 -3.28 -8.01
C SER A 194 3.58 -4.12 -7.63
N SER A 195 3.75 -4.42 -6.34
CA SER A 195 4.84 -5.25 -5.83
C SER A 195 4.77 -6.71 -6.28
N CYS A 196 3.61 -7.20 -6.70
CA CYS A 196 3.43 -8.56 -7.22
C CYS A 196 4.20 -8.78 -8.53
N GLU A 197 4.43 -7.70 -9.32
CA GLU A 197 5.22 -7.76 -10.56
C GLU A 197 6.68 -8.17 -10.29
N LEU A 198 7.23 -7.88 -9.09
CA LEU A 198 8.56 -8.35 -8.71
C LEU A 198 8.61 -9.89 -8.68
N PHE A 199 7.61 -10.53 -8.06
CA PHE A 199 7.50 -11.99 -8.02
C PHE A 199 7.37 -12.59 -9.41
N ASN A 200 6.49 -12.05 -10.24
CA ASN A 200 6.31 -12.48 -11.63
C ASN A 200 7.60 -12.35 -12.46
N THR A 201 8.34 -11.27 -12.25
CA THR A 201 9.60 -11.00 -12.95
C THR A 201 10.68 -12.01 -12.54
N ILE A 202 10.82 -12.31 -11.26
CA ILE A 202 11.78 -13.29 -10.75
C ILE A 202 11.39 -14.71 -11.16
N ALA A 203 10.10 -15.08 -11.07
CA ALA A 203 9.61 -16.39 -11.52
C ALA A 203 9.95 -16.68 -13.02
N LYS A 204 10.02 -15.63 -13.85
CA LYS A 204 10.42 -15.71 -15.26
C LYS A 204 11.94 -15.75 -15.49
N GLY A 205 12.74 -15.81 -14.44
CA GLY A 205 14.20 -15.93 -14.53
C GLY A 205 14.93 -14.62 -14.87
N PHE A 206 14.45 -13.48 -14.37
CA PHE A 206 15.10 -12.17 -14.59
C PHE A 206 16.53 -12.16 -14.04
N PRO A 207 17.56 -11.85 -14.87
CA PRO A 207 18.95 -12.07 -14.50
C PRO A 207 19.60 -10.92 -13.71
N PHE A 208 18.94 -9.76 -13.60
CA PHE A 208 19.55 -8.54 -13.06
C PHE A 208 19.14 -8.27 -11.62
N TYR A 209 20.06 -7.71 -10.82
CA TYR A 209 19.78 -7.25 -9.46
C TYR A 209 20.50 -5.94 -9.13
N THR A 210 19.98 -5.25 -8.12
CA THR A 210 20.61 -4.06 -7.52
C THR A 210 20.93 -4.33 -6.06
N THR A 211 21.81 -3.52 -5.47
CA THR A 211 22.26 -3.67 -4.07
C THR A 211 21.67 -2.61 -3.13
N GLY A 212 20.65 -1.88 -3.57
CA GLY A 212 19.91 -0.98 -2.69
C GLY A 212 19.19 -1.75 -1.58
N ILE A 213 19.01 -1.09 -0.45
CA ILE A 213 18.25 -1.61 0.71
C ILE A 213 16.96 -0.82 0.79
N ASN A 214 15.85 -1.51 1.01
CA ASN A 214 14.55 -0.88 1.20
C ASN A 214 13.76 -1.57 2.32
N GLY A 215 12.69 -0.92 2.76
CA GLY A 215 11.74 -1.47 3.69
C GLY A 215 10.67 -2.29 2.97
N PHE A 216 10.30 -3.42 3.56
CA PHE A 216 9.23 -4.30 3.08
C PHE A 216 8.34 -4.71 4.24
N VAL A 217 7.05 -4.87 3.96
CA VAL A 217 6.06 -5.28 4.97
C VAL A 217 5.03 -6.22 4.34
N ASP A 218 4.62 -7.25 5.08
CA ASP A 218 3.55 -8.15 4.66
C ASP A 218 2.21 -7.42 4.63
N VAL A 219 1.41 -7.66 3.61
CA VAL A 219 0.08 -7.06 3.44
C VAL A 219 -0.87 -7.37 4.60
N LYS A 220 -0.77 -8.57 5.18
CA LYS A 220 -1.56 -8.98 6.33
C LYS A 220 -1.16 -8.21 7.59
N ASP A 221 0.13 -7.92 7.74
CA ASP A 221 0.63 -7.11 8.86
C ASP A 221 0.11 -5.68 8.79
N VAL A 222 0.08 -5.09 7.59
CA VAL A 222 -0.52 -3.75 7.41
C VAL A 222 -2.00 -3.79 7.75
N ALA A 223 -2.75 -4.78 7.27
CA ALA A 223 -4.18 -4.93 7.58
C ALA A 223 -4.43 -5.13 9.09
N ARG A 224 -3.64 -6.00 9.75
CA ARG A 224 -3.71 -6.22 11.21
C ARG A 224 -3.38 -4.95 12.00
N ALA A 225 -2.33 -4.22 11.60
CA ALA A 225 -1.93 -2.98 12.23
C ALA A 225 -3.07 -1.94 12.16
N MET A 226 -3.70 -1.77 10.99
CA MET A 226 -4.83 -0.87 10.81
C MET A 226 -6.00 -1.23 11.75
N ILE A 227 -6.36 -2.50 11.83
CA ILE A 227 -7.44 -2.98 12.70
C ILE A 227 -7.07 -2.73 14.18
N MET A 228 -5.88 -3.11 14.61
CA MET A 228 -5.43 -2.94 16.00
C MET A 228 -5.36 -1.47 16.41
N LEU A 229 -4.92 -0.56 15.53
CA LEU A 229 -4.87 0.88 15.79
C LEU A 229 -6.28 1.44 16.00
N MET A 230 -7.24 1.04 15.18
CA MET A 230 -8.64 1.46 15.27
C MET A 230 -9.33 0.88 16.52
N GLU A 231 -9.12 -0.40 16.84
CA GLU A 231 -9.66 -1.04 18.05
C GLU A 231 -9.12 -0.42 19.35
N ASN A 232 -7.83 -0.03 19.35
CA ASN A 232 -7.18 0.58 20.52
C ASN A 232 -7.28 2.11 20.55
N ASN A 233 -8.10 2.72 19.66
CA ASN A 233 -8.34 4.18 19.59
C ASN A 233 -7.04 5.01 19.52
N LYS A 234 -6.07 4.56 18.73
CA LYS A 234 -4.78 5.22 18.53
C LYS A 234 -4.90 6.35 17.50
N PHE A 235 -5.58 7.44 17.87
CA PHE A 235 -5.87 8.57 16.99
C PHE A 235 -4.91 9.75 17.17
N GLY A 236 -4.96 10.70 16.23
CA GLY A 236 -4.12 11.90 16.24
C GLY A 236 -2.65 11.63 15.96
N GLN A 237 -2.31 10.53 15.31
CA GLN A 237 -0.91 10.13 15.08
C GLN A 237 -0.75 9.27 13.82
N ARG A 238 0.51 9.15 13.39
CA ARG A 238 0.90 8.25 12.29
C ARG A 238 1.82 7.13 12.77
N TYR A 239 1.86 6.04 12.02
CA TYR A 239 2.65 4.84 12.32
C TYR A 239 3.39 4.34 11.09
N CYS A 240 4.71 4.29 11.15
CA CYS A 240 5.55 3.66 10.14
C CYS A 240 5.43 2.13 10.25
N LEU A 241 5.06 1.48 9.17
CA LEU A 241 4.92 0.03 9.12
C LEU A 241 5.98 -0.58 8.20
N ASN A 242 7.07 -1.02 8.82
CA ASN A 242 8.20 -1.67 8.15
C ASN A 242 8.53 -2.98 8.84
N GLY A 243 8.28 -4.11 8.17
CA GLY A 243 8.51 -5.45 8.73
C GLY A 243 9.96 -5.90 8.58
N ALA A 244 10.62 -5.53 7.49
CA ALA A 244 12.01 -5.91 7.23
C ALA A 244 12.76 -4.85 6.43
N LEU A 245 14.06 -4.71 6.73
CA LEU A 245 15.03 -3.99 5.90
C LEU A 245 15.91 -5.02 5.21
N ILE A 246 15.78 -5.15 3.90
CA ILE A 246 16.51 -6.15 3.12
C ILE A 246 16.98 -5.56 1.79
N SER A 247 18.11 -6.06 1.27
CA SER A 247 18.58 -5.64 -0.05
C SER A 247 17.71 -6.27 -1.16
N TYR A 248 17.57 -5.57 -2.30
CA TYR A 248 16.90 -6.17 -3.45
C TYR A 248 17.58 -7.47 -3.91
N GLN A 249 18.91 -7.58 -3.76
CA GLN A 249 19.65 -8.80 -4.06
C GLN A 249 19.18 -9.98 -3.22
N ASP A 250 19.10 -9.79 -1.89
CA ASP A 250 18.74 -10.86 -0.96
C ASP A 250 17.24 -11.21 -1.09
N LEU A 251 16.38 -10.20 -1.27
CA LEU A 251 14.96 -10.42 -1.52
C LEU A 251 14.73 -11.24 -2.81
N PHE A 252 15.42 -10.89 -3.91
CA PHE A 252 15.29 -11.61 -5.18
C PHE A 252 15.86 -13.03 -5.09
N LYS A 253 16.93 -13.23 -4.32
CA LYS A 253 17.45 -14.57 -4.04
C LYS A 253 16.42 -15.39 -3.28
N LEU A 254 15.82 -14.83 -2.23
CA LEU A 254 14.79 -15.49 -1.45
C LEU A 254 13.57 -15.89 -2.31
N MET A 255 13.11 -15.01 -3.21
CA MET A 255 12.05 -15.32 -4.17
C MET A 255 12.46 -16.44 -5.13
N ALA A 256 13.68 -16.36 -5.70
CA ALA A 256 14.17 -17.35 -6.66
C ALA A 256 14.30 -18.74 -6.05
N ASP A 257 14.79 -18.83 -4.79
CA ASP A 257 14.90 -20.08 -4.05
C ASP A 257 13.50 -20.74 -3.85
N ASN A 258 12.48 -19.94 -3.51
CA ASN A 258 11.11 -20.44 -3.36
C ASN A 258 10.45 -20.85 -4.69
N PHE A 259 10.76 -20.15 -5.79
CA PHE A 259 10.32 -20.52 -7.15
C PHE A 259 11.12 -21.66 -7.77
N LYS A 260 12.26 -22.05 -7.16
CA LYS A 260 13.22 -23.01 -7.68
C LYS A 260 13.76 -22.59 -9.07
N VAL A 261 14.02 -21.31 -9.24
CA VAL A 261 14.63 -20.73 -10.45
C VAL A 261 16.02 -20.18 -10.13
N LYS A 262 16.82 -19.93 -11.17
CA LYS A 262 18.14 -19.31 -10.98
C LYS A 262 18.00 -17.91 -10.45
N ALA A 263 18.65 -17.60 -9.33
CA ALA A 263 18.67 -16.26 -8.76
C ALA A 263 19.33 -15.25 -9.72
N PRO A 264 18.91 -13.98 -9.71
CA PRO A 264 19.57 -12.92 -10.48
C PRO A 264 21.07 -12.86 -10.17
N TYR A 265 21.89 -12.78 -11.22
CA TYR A 265 23.36 -12.90 -11.13
C TYR A 265 24.12 -11.74 -11.78
N ILE A 266 23.43 -10.83 -12.48
CA ILE A 266 24.05 -9.66 -13.13
C ILE A 266 23.80 -8.42 -12.26
N LYS A 267 24.85 -7.90 -11.64
CA LYS A 267 24.77 -6.69 -10.83
C LYS A 267 24.56 -5.44 -11.69
N VAL A 268 23.53 -4.66 -11.38
CA VAL A 268 23.26 -3.36 -12.00
C VAL A 268 23.67 -2.25 -11.05
N GLY A 269 24.79 -1.58 -11.35
CA GLY A 269 25.26 -0.40 -10.60
C GLY A 269 24.56 0.89 -11.05
N LYS A 270 24.85 2.01 -10.37
CA LYS A 270 24.25 3.33 -10.63
C LYS A 270 24.34 3.75 -12.12
N PHE A 271 25.47 3.55 -12.77
CA PHE A 271 25.67 3.92 -14.18
C PHE A 271 24.78 3.10 -15.12
N LEU A 272 24.78 1.78 -14.95
CA LEU A 272 23.97 0.88 -15.78
C LEU A 272 22.47 1.11 -15.56
N SER A 273 22.05 1.43 -14.34
CA SER A 273 20.70 1.81 -13.96
C SER A 273 20.25 3.09 -14.67
N GLU A 274 21.15 4.09 -14.81
CA GLU A 274 20.87 5.32 -15.54
C GLU A 274 20.69 5.10 -17.05
N ILE A 275 21.36 4.12 -17.64
CA ILE A 275 21.15 3.71 -19.04
C ILE A 275 19.85 2.92 -19.16
N ALA A 276 19.63 1.96 -18.25
CA ALA A 276 18.48 1.04 -18.32
C ALA A 276 17.14 1.79 -18.36
N TRP A 277 16.90 2.74 -17.43
CA TRP A 277 15.61 3.44 -17.42
C TRP A 277 15.36 4.25 -18.71
N ARG A 278 16.41 4.79 -19.36
CA ARG A 278 16.26 5.51 -20.65
C ARG A 278 15.87 4.56 -21.78
N VAL A 279 16.48 3.37 -21.80
CA VAL A 279 16.17 2.33 -22.80
C VAL A 279 14.74 1.84 -22.59
N PHE A 280 14.33 1.53 -21.36
CA PHE A 280 12.97 1.09 -21.04
C PHE A 280 11.93 2.19 -21.31
N TRP A 281 12.25 3.45 -21.04
CA TRP A 281 11.41 4.58 -21.41
C TRP A 281 11.20 4.67 -22.93
N LEU A 282 12.28 4.54 -23.71
CA LEU A 282 12.18 4.57 -25.17
C LEU A 282 11.35 3.38 -25.71
N ILE A 283 11.60 2.17 -25.21
CA ILE A 283 10.82 0.98 -25.55
C ILE A 283 9.33 1.15 -25.19
N GLY A 284 9.06 1.69 -24.01
CA GLY A 284 7.69 1.99 -23.55
C GLY A 284 6.98 2.95 -24.51
N LYS A 285 7.68 4.03 -24.92
CA LYS A 285 7.15 5.03 -25.86
C LYS A 285 6.85 4.42 -27.26
N ILE A 286 7.73 3.54 -27.74
CA ILE A 286 7.55 2.85 -29.04
C ILE A 286 6.38 1.85 -28.97
N LYS A 287 6.25 1.13 -27.85
CA LYS A 287 5.21 0.09 -27.66
C LYS A 287 3.87 0.63 -27.14
N GLY A 288 3.76 1.93 -26.84
CA GLY A 288 2.57 2.52 -26.21
C GLY A 288 2.26 1.95 -24.82
N LYS A 289 3.29 1.43 -24.09
CA LYS A 289 3.15 0.82 -22.77
C LYS A 289 3.96 1.60 -21.74
N LYS A 290 3.53 1.58 -20.49
CA LYS A 290 4.30 2.17 -19.39
C LYS A 290 5.65 1.45 -19.26
N PRO A 291 6.76 2.18 -19.01
CA PRO A 291 8.07 1.57 -18.87
C PRO A 291 8.14 0.74 -17.57
N LEU A 292 8.70 -0.46 -17.66
CA LEU A 292 8.94 -1.35 -16.50
C LEU A 292 9.87 -0.70 -15.46
N ILE A 293 10.84 0.09 -15.92
CA ILE A 293 11.82 0.79 -15.08
C ILE A 293 11.68 2.28 -15.36
N THR A 294 11.27 3.06 -14.36
CA THR A 294 11.25 4.51 -14.40
C THR A 294 12.54 5.09 -13.82
N LYS A 295 12.80 6.37 -14.05
CA LYS A 295 13.93 7.07 -13.44
C LYS A 295 13.90 6.98 -11.91
N GLU A 296 12.72 7.01 -11.32
CA GLU A 296 12.52 6.95 -9.87
C GLU A 296 12.81 5.56 -9.33
N THR A 297 12.21 4.51 -9.91
CA THR A 297 12.45 3.13 -9.48
C THR A 297 13.92 2.74 -9.64
N ALA A 298 14.59 3.18 -10.72
CA ALA A 298 16.01 2.97 -10.94
C ALA A 298 16.89 3.61 -9.85
N ARG A 299 16.55 4.82 -9.41
CA ARG A 299 17.28 5.52 -8.33
C ARG A 299 17.01 4.88 -6.97
N THR A 300 15.76 4.56 -6.67
CA THR A 300 15.37 3.92 -5.41
C THR A 300 16.03 2.55 -5.26
N ALA A 301 16.09 1.77 -6.33
CA ALA A 301 16.70 0.44 -6.33
C ALA A 301 18.21 0.41 -6.07
N THR A 302 18.90 1.55 -6.13
CA THR A 302 20.35 1.66 -5.85
C THR A 302 20.68 2.36 -4.54
N ARG A 303 19.68 2.89 -3.82
CA ARG A 303 19.88 3.59 -2.54
C ARG A 303 19.67 2.65 -1.36
N LYS A 304 20.23 3.05 -0.22
CA LYS A 304 20.01 2.35 1.06
C LYS A 304 19.13 3.23 1.93
N TYR A 305 17.98 2.71 2.30
CA TYR A 305 17.06 3.35 3.23
C TYR A 305 17.01 2.57 4.53
N SER A 306 16.73 3.26 5.62
CA SER A 306 16.46 2.69 6.93
C SER A 306 15.13 3.26 7.43
N TYR A 307 14.24 2.39 7.94
CA TYR A 307 12.94 2.76 8.50
C TYR A 307 12.76 2.12 9.86
N SER A 308 12.13 2.84 10.79
CA SER A 308 11.81 2.33 12.12
C SER A 308 10.32 2.17 12.29
N SER A 309 9.89 1.02 12.83
CA SER A 309 8.53 0.78 13.29
C SER A 309 8.47 0.62 14.82
N ALA A 310 9.45 1.21 15.53
CA ALA A 310 9.58 1.07 16.98
C ALA A 310 8.33 1.55 17.73
N LYS A 311 7.62 2.56 17.19
CA LYS A 311 6.42 3.13 17.80
C LYS A 311 5.30 2.10 17.91
N ILE A 312 4.89 1.48 16.81
CA ILE A 312 3.80 0.49 16.84
C ILE A 312 4.17 -0.76 17.64
N ILE A 313 5.43 -1.20 17.54
CA ILE A 313 5.93 -2.34 18.33
C ILE A 313 5.79 -2.03 19.82
N LYS A 314 6.23 -0.86 20.27
CA LYS A 314 6.17 -0.44 21.68
C LYS A 314 4.73 -0.24 22.17
N GLU A 315 3.88 0.41 21.37
CA GLU A 315 2.55 0.82 21.82
C GLU A 315 1.50 -0.28 21.78
N LEU A 316 1.63 -1.23 20.82
CA LEU A 316 0.67 -2.31 20.63
C LEU A 316 1.27 -3.71 20.79
N ASN A 317 2.53 -3.82 21.22
CA ASN A 317 3.26 -5.10 21.25
C ASN A 317 3.16 -5.83 19.90
N PHE A 318 3.23 -5.04 18.80
CA PHE A 318 3.00 -5.54 17.44
C PHE A 318 4.19 -6.37 16.97
N THR A 319 3.91 -7.52 16.36
CA THR A 319 4.94 -8.40 15.78
C THR A 319 4.72 -8.51 14.27
N PHE A 320 5.74 -8.20 13.51
CA PHE A 320 5.74 -8.36 12.05
C PHE A 320 6.08 -9.80 11.67
N THR A 321 5.47 -10.25 10.58
CA THR A 321 5.77 -11.54 9.96
C THR A 321 7.19 -11.52 9.40
N PRO A 322 8.03 -12.55 9.67
CA PRO A 322 9.35 -12.66 9.07
C PRO A 322 9.29 -12.62 7.55
N ILE A 323 10.22 -11.91 6.91
CA ILE A 323 10.20 -11.72 5.45
C ILE A 323 10.30 -13.05 4.67
N GLU A 324 10.99 -14.01 5.21
CA GLU A 324 11.15 -15.36 4.66
C GLU A 324 9.79 -16.08 4.58
N GLU A 325 8.98 -15.92 5.62
CA GLU A 325 7.63 -16.49 5.70
C GLU A 325 6.70 -15.80 4.72
N SER A 326 6.68 -14.47 4.68
CA SER A 326 5.91 -13.68 3.72
C SER A 326 6.23 -14.07 2.29
N VAL A 327 7.51 -14.13 1.92
CA VAL A 327 7.94 -14.48 0.55
C VAL A 327 7.54 -15.91 0.21
N ARG A 328 7.72 -16.87 1.13
CA ARG A 328 7.34 -18.28 0.94
C ARG A 328 5.84 -18.37 0.62
N GLU A 329 4.99 -17.78 1.46
CA GLU A 329 3.53 -17.82 1.28
C GLU A 329 3.08 -17.16 -0.02
N ILE A 330 3.67 -16.02 -0.39
CA ILE A 330 3.36 -15.34 -1.63
C ILE A 330 3.75 -16.21 -2.84
N CYS A 331 4.92 -16.86 -2.81
CA CYS A 331 5.35 -17.76 -3.89
C CYS A 331 4.47 -19.01 -4.01
N GLU A 332 3.98 -19.56 -2.88
CA GLU A 332 3.02 -20.66 -2.87
C GLU A 332 1.70 -20.23 -3.54
N ASN A 333 1.16 -19.09 -3.17
CA ASN A 333 -0.04 -18.54 -3.80
C ASN A 333 0.15 -18.23 -5.28
N PHE A 334 1.34 -17.81 -5.72
CA PHE A 334 1.66 -17.59 -7.13
C PHE A 334 1.55 -18.88 -7.96
N LYS A 335 1.97 -20.01 -7.40
CA LYS A 335 1.92 -21.32 -8.09
C LYS A 335 0.49 -21.88 -8.20
N LEU A 336 -0.41 -21.45 -7.33
CA LEU A 336 -1.81 -21.89 -7.32
C LEU A 336 -2.69 -21.08 -8.29
N ASP A 337 -2.22 -19.92 -8.71
CA ASP A 337 -2.89 -18.98 -9.60
C ASP A 337 -2.58 -19.22 -11.06
#